data_c994a3bbcab193dea1ae82df4cf2122c
#
_entry.id   c994a3bbcab193dea1ae82df4cf2122c
#
_cell.length_a   1.000
_cell.length_b   1.000
_cell.length_c   1.000
_cell.angle_alpha   90.00
_cell.angle_beta   90.00
_cell.angle_gamma   90.00
#
_symmetry.space_group_name_H-M   'P 1'
#
loop_
_entity.id
_entity.type
_entity.pdbx_description
1 polymer ?
#
loop_
_entity_poly.entity_id
_entity_poly.type
_entity_poly.pdbx_seq_one_letter_code
_entity_poly.pdbx_strand_id
1 'polypeptide(L)' 'MTGPLETDAAAPPMMSVEVRADVLARLARVGGQVQGVARMVEADRYCVDVLDQIASARAALDAASRVVLR' A
#
# COMPACT_ATOMS: atom_id res chain seq x y z
N MET A 1 17.60 3.31 21.59
CA MET A 1 17.56 2.11 20.81
C MET A 1 17.56 2.45 19.32
N THR A 2 18.42 1.92 18.67
CA THR A 2 18.63 2.31 17.32
C THR A 2 18.17 1.24 16.35
N GLY A 3 18.95 0.32 16.06
CA GLY A 3 18.50 -0.79 15.30
C GLY A 3 18.31 -0.53 13.83
N PRO A 4 17.31 -1.19 13.19
CA PRO A 4 17.19 -1.21 11.74
C PRO A 4 17.00 0.16 11.10
N LEU A 5 16.26 1.07 11.74
CA LEU A 5 16.00 2.39 11.19
C LEU A 5 17.28 3.19 11.03
N GLU A 6 18.14 3.11 12.02
CA GLU A 6 19.39 3.84 11.98
C GLU A 6 20.33 3.26 10.92
N THR A 7 20.34 1.95 10.80
CA THR A 7 21.13 1.27 9.78
C THR A 7 20.66 1.69 8.38
N ASP A 8 19.33 1.73 8.19
CA ASP A 8 18.75 2.12 6.91
C ASP A 8 19.12 3.55 6.53
N ALA A 9 19.17 4.43 7.52
CA ALA A 9 19.52 5.82 7.27
C ALA A 9 20.95 5.96 6.79
N ALA A 10 21.83 5.07 7.21
CA ALA A 10 23.25 5.09 6.80
C ALA A 10 23.49 4.44 5.45
N ALA A 11 22.55 3.63 4.96
CA ALA A 11 22.69 2.91 3.70
C ALA A 11 22.27 3.77 2.51
N PRO A 12 22.82 3.51 1.31
CA PRO A 12 22.30 4.19 0.11
C PRO A 12 20.84 3.81 -0.12
N PRO A 13 20.05 4.73 -0.68
CA PRO A 13 18.66 4.41 -0.97
C PRO A 13 18.54 3.31 -2.02
N MET A 14 17.60 2.41 -1.81
CA MET A 14 17.32 1.30 -2.73
C MET A 14 16.46 1.74 -3.91
N MET A 15 15.73 2.83 -3.77
CA MET A 15 14.85 3.35 -4.80
C MET A 15 15.23 4.78 -5.14
N SER A 16 15.01 5.16 -6.40
CA SER A 16 15.17 6.55 -6.79
C SER A 16 14.09 7.40 -6.09
N VAL A 17 14.30 8.71 -6.09
CA VAL A 17 13.33 9.64 -5.52
C VAL A 17 11.98 9.49 -6.21
N GLU A 18 11.98 9.36 -7.53
CA GLU A 18 10.74 9.23 -8.31
C GLU A 18 9.99 7.93 -8.00
N VAL A 19 10.71 6.82 -7.95
CA VAL A 19 10.10 5.53 -7.62
C VAL A 19 9.55 5.54 -6.20
N ARG A 20 10.31 6.08 -5.27
CA ARG A 20 9.88 6.17 -3.88
C ARG A 20 8.58 6.98 -3.76
N ALA A 21 8.51 8.12 -4.42
CA ALA A 21 7.32 8.96 -4.38
C ALA A 21 6.12 8.24 -4.99
N ASP A 22 6.32 7.52 -6.10
CA ASP A 22 5.26 6.78 -6.75
C ASP A 22 4.74 5.67 -5.83
N VAL A 23 5.63 4.90 -5.23
CA VAL A 23 5.25 3.81 -4.32
C VAL A 23 4.47 4.36 -3.13
N LEU A 24 4.95 5.44 -2.53
CA LEU A 24 4.27 6.02 -1.37
C LEU A 24 2.88 6.53 -1.72
N ALA A 25 2.72 7.15 -2.89
CA ALA A 25 1.41 7.63 -3.34
C ALA A 25 0.45 6.46 -3.56
N ARG A 26 0.93 5.37 -4.16
CA ARG A 26 0.12 4.18 -4.37
C ARG A 26 -0.30 3.54 -3.06
N LEU A 27 0.64 3.45 -2.10
CA LEU A 27 0.33 2.88 -0.78
C LEU A 27 -0.67 3.73 -0.02
N ALA A 28 -0.59 5.05 -0.14
CA ALA A 28 -1.57 5.93 0.51
C ALA A 28 -2.97 5.69 -0.04
N ARG A 29 -3.10 5.49 -1.36
CA ARG A 29 -4.39 5.19 -1.97
C ARG A 29 -4.94 3.84 -1.51
N VAL A 30 -4.07 2.83 -1.45
CA VAL A 30 -4.47 1.50 -0.96
C VAL A 30 -4.91 1.59 0.50
N GLY A 31 -4.19 2.36 1.32
CA GLY A 31 -4.57 2.57 2.71
C GLY A 31 -5.98 3.12 2.86
N GLY A 32 -6.33 4.12 2.03
CA GLY A 32 -7.69 4.66 2.02
C GLY A 32 -8.70 3.64 1.56
N GLN A 33 -8.36 2.82 0.56
CA GLN A 33 -9.24 1.78 0.06
C GLN A 33 -9.50 0.71 1.13
N VAL A 34 -8.47 0.30 1.87
CA VAL A 34 -8.61 -0.67 2.95
C VAL A 34 -9.53 -0.14 4.04
N GLN A 35 -9.38 1.13 4.41
CA GLN A 35 -10.27 1.74 5.38
C GLN A 35 -11.70 1.80 4.88
N GLY A 36 -11.88 2.06 3.59
CA GLY A 36 -13.21 2.02 2.96
C GLY A 36 -13.84 0.64 3.06
N VAL A 37 -13.05 -0.41 2.85
CA VAL A 37 -13.53 -1.79 2.99
C VAL A 37 -13.99 -2.05 4.43
N ALA A 38 -13.21 -1.60 5.41
CA ALA A 38 -13.59 -1.77 6.81
C ALA A 38 -14.93 -1.11 7.11
N ARG A 39 -15.17 0.10 6.57
CA ARG A 39 -16.45 0.78 6.74
C ARG A 39 -17.58 0.02 6.08
N MET A 40 -17.33 -0.61 4.94
CA MET A 40 -18.35 -1.43 4.28
C MET A 40 -18.75 -2.62 5.15
N VAL A 41 -17.78 -3.26 5.77
CA VAL A 41 -18.04 -4.39 6.68
C VAL A 41 -18.85 -3.92 7.89
N GLU A 42 -18.47 -2.79 8.46
CA GLU A 42 -19.19 -2.22 9.60
C GLU A 42 -20.64 -1.87 9.26
N ALA A 43 -20.88 -1.47 8.01
CA ALA A 43 -22.20 -1.10 7.53
C ALA A 43 -22.99 -2.30 6.99
N ASP A 44 -22.49 -3.50 7.16
CA ASP A 44 -23.14 -4.74 6.68
C ASP A 44 -23.43 -4.72 5.19
N ARG A 45 -22.49 -4.17 4.40
CA ARG A 45 -22.65 -4.15 2.95
C ARG A 45 -22.62 -5.57 2.41
N TYR A 46 -23.22 -5.74 1.24
CA TYR A 46 -23.30 -7.03 0.59
C TYR A 46 -21.90 -7.64 0.41
N CYS A 47 -21.73 -8.91 0.77
CA CYS A 47 -20.40 -9.50 0.85
C CYS A 47 -19.69 -9.57 -0.50
N VAL A 48 -20.43 -9.68 -1.60
CA VAL A 48 -19.81 -9.66 -2.93
C VAL A 48 -19.16 -8.31 -3.19
N ASP A 49 -19.82 -7.22 -2.80
CA ASP A 49 -19.23 -5.88 -2.94
C ASP A 49 -17.97 -5.73 -2.12
N VAL A 50 -17.98 -6.28 -0.90
CA VAL A 50 -16.80 -6.25 -0.03
C VAL A 50 -15.66 -7.03 -0.69
N LEU A 51 -15.93 -8.21 -1.21
CA LEU A 51 -14.92 -9.04 -1.88
C LEU A 51 -14.35 -8.36 -3.12
N ASP A 52 -15.20 -7.66 -3.88
CA ASP A 52 -14.73 -6.90 -5.05
C ASP A 52 -13.76 -5.81 -4.64
N GLN A 53 -14.05 -5.12 -3.55
CA GLN A 53 -13.17 -4.06 -3.06
C GLN A 53 -11.84 -4.63 -2.53
N ILE A 54 -11.89 -5.77 -1.87
CA ILE A 54 -10.67 -6.45 -1.42
C ILE A 54 -9.81 -6.85 -2.63
N ALA A 55 -10.44 -7.41 -3.67
CA ALA A 55 -9.71 -7.79 -4.88
C ALA A 55 -9.06 -6.57 -5.53
N SER A 56 -9.76 -5.45 -5.55
CA SER A 56 -9.22 -4.20 -6.09
C SER A 56 -8.01 -3.72 -5.29
N ALA A 57 -8.08 -3.79 -3.96
CA ALA A 57 -6.96 -3.40 -3.10
C ALA A 57 -5.75 -4.31 -3.33
N ARG A 58 -5.98 -5.62 -3.50
CA ARG A 58 -4.91 -6.56 -3.79
C ARG A 58 -4.23 -6.24 -5.12
N ALA A 59 -5.01 -5.93 -6.15
CA ALA A 59 -4.47 -5.56 -7.45
C ALA A 59 -3.63 -4.28 -7.36
N ALA A 60 -4.08 -3.33 -6.57
CA ALA A 60 -3.35 -2.09 -6.36
C ALA A 60 -2.02 -2.32 -5.63
N LEU A 61 -2.01 -3.23 -4.65
CA LEU A 61 -0.78 -3.61 -3.97
C LEU A 61 0.19 -4.31 -4.92
N ASP A 62 -0.31 -5.18 -5.78
CA ASP A 62 0.52 -5.82 -6.79
C ASP A 62 1.14 -4.79 -7.72
N ALA A 63 0.36 -3.79 -8.13
CA ALA A 63 0.87 -2.72 -8.97
C ALA A 63 1.99 -1.94 -8.26
N ALA A 64 1.81 -1.67 -6.97
CA ALA A 64 2.84 -0.99 -6.19
C ALA A 64 4.12 -1.81 -6.12
N SER A 65 4.01 -3.12 -5.94
CA SER A 65 5.19 -3.98 -5.88
C SER A 65 5.96 -4.00 -7.21
N ARG A 66 5.25 -3.91 -8.33
CA ARG A 66 5.92 -3.82 -9.63
C ARG A 66 6.69 -2.51 -9.79
N VAL A 67 6.18 -1.44 -9.21
CA VAL A 67 6.89 -0.15 -9.23
C VAL A 67 8.17 -0.23 -8.40
N VAL A 68 8.14 -0.91 -7.28
CA VAL A 68 9.33 -1.09 -6.44
C VAL A 68 10.47 -1.75 -7.23
N LEU A 69 10.13 -2.63 -8.17
CA LEU A 69 11.13 -3.37 -8.95
C LEU A 69 11.76 -2.55 -10.07
N ARG A 70 11.31 -1.34 -10.32
CA ARG A 70 11.96 -0.48 -11.32
C ARG A 70 13.35 -0.08 -10.81
#